data_a2a3a798c3e3a32532edad35f89553d7
#
_entry.id   a2a3a798c3e3a32532edad35f89553d7
#
_cell.length_a   1.000
_cell.length_b   1.000
_cell.length_c   1.000
_cell.angle_alpha   90.00
_cell.angle_beta   90.00
_cell.angle_gamma   90.00
#
_symmetry.space_group_name_H-M   'P 1'
#
loop_
_entity.id
_entity.type
_entity.pdbx_description
1 polymer ?
#
loop_
_entity_poly.entity_id
_entity_poly.type
_entity_poly.pdbx_seq_one_letter_code
_entity_poly.pdbx_strand_id
1 'polypeptide(L)'
;MKIERSNKWINHTALSLMTAALLAGCGSNQVQSPNPSAPADQTAASAGNEQGGELTYALATSPDTLDAGASGFAVSHRVFRNIFDSLVFQAKEGTFQPWLASSWTKSEDGKEYTFKLRTDVTFQDGTPFNAAAVKANFDHIFAAGRGQSRSLLGTFSSAEVVDEHTIKIILSEPFEPLLAGLGSGFLGISSPKAFEQYGDQYGKHPVGTGPFKFVSWTENDQIVLEKNPDYKWGPPGADNKGPSQLDKITFKIIPEEATRIGSVQSGQVLVAETVPPQLITALNNDPNIAVDQSITNGTAFSLYINTKNEPWNEIKARQAVQLAVDVDTIVQTLYLGTYERAWSALTPGILGYDSSLENKVKPDIAKANQLLDELGWKQGGDGIREKDGQKLILRYLDGSPNREKRNDIAAIVQQQLKQIGVQVNLNITKDTNTPITNGEYDIFGNSQVKADPDILRNLLRSDKVFTKGGTNWSNVADPEIDELLDQGASESDPQKRKEIYAQIQQYMIDRAIILPIYVFPYTVAHSKKVEGLKFDLLGYPLLYDVTIRK
;
A
#
# COMPACT_ATOMS: atom_id res chain seq x y z
N MET A 1 -9.81 -36.83 -42.10
CA MET A 1 -11.02 -36.40 -42.84
C MET A 1 -10.87 -34.89 -43.01
N LYS A 2 -10.40 -34.55 -44.04
CA LYS A 2 -10.42 -33.55 -45.09
C LYS A 2 -11.61 -32.63 -45.05
N ILE A 3 -11.27 -31.34 -45.41
CA ILE A 3 -12.06 -30.41 -46.27
C ILE A 3 -12.72 -29.29 -45.44
N GLU A 4 -12.70 -27.98 -45.76
CA GLU A 4 -12.15 -27.21 -46.92
C GLU A 4 -12.15 -25.72 -46.56
N ARG A 5 -11.35 -24.95 -47.27
CA ARG A 5 -11.26 -23.48 -47.27
C ARG A 5 -12.40 -22.87 -48.12
N SER A 6 -12.83 -21.67 -47.78
CA SER A 6 -13.40 -20.76 -48.79
C SER A 6 -13.09 -19.30 -48.45
N ASN A 7 -12.23 -18.71 -49.27
CA ASN A 7 -12.02 -17.27 -49.45
C ASN A 7 -13.16 -16.67 -50.27
N LYS A 8 -13.60 -15.46 -49.95
CA LYS A 8 -14.06 -14.51 -51.00
C LYS A 8 -13.75 -13.07 -50.60
N TRP A 9 -12.89 -12.49 -51.38
CA TRP A 9 -12.68 -11.05 -51.60
C TRP A 9 -13.86 -10.46 -52.37
N ILE A 10 -14.26 -9.21 -52.07
CA ILE A 10 -14.73 -8.25 -53.08
C ILE A 10 -14.44 -6.83 -52.55
N ASN A 11 -13.60 -6.10 -53.31
CA ASN A 11 -13.44 -4.64 -53.31
C ASN A 11 -14.67 -3.96 -53.92
N HIS A 12 -14.97 -2.73 -53.47
CA HIS A 12 -15.30 -1.63 -54.39
C HIS A 12 -15.18 -0.27 -53.70
N THR A 13 -14.33 0.55 -54.28
CA THR A 13 -14.16 1.98 -54.19
C THR A 13 -15.36 2.74 -54.77
N ALA A 14 -15.75 3.84 -54.16
CA ALA A 14 -16.32 4.99 -54.90
C ALA A 14 -16.12 6.29 -54.10
N LEU A 15 -15.44 7.19 -54.76
CA LEU A 15 -15.13 8.57 -54.49
C LEU A 15 -16.30 9.47 -54.98
N SER A 16 -16.69 10.51 -54.23
CA SER A 16 -17.36 11.68 -54.80
C SER A 16 -17.17 12.92 -53.90
N LEU A 17 -16.47 13.88 -54.46
CA LEU A 17 -16.45 15.31 -54.09
C LEU A 17 -17.75 15.99 -54.50
N MET A 18 -18.21 17.03 -53.76
CA MET A 18 -18.80 18.24 -54.28
C MET A 18 -18.81 19.39 -53.27
N THR A 19 -18.06 20.33 -53.48
CA THR A 19 -18.02 21.80 -53.63
C THR A 19 -19.16 22.66 -53.07
N ALA A 20 -18.68 23.65 -52.35
CA ALA A 20 -19.07 25.01 -51.97
C ALA A 20 -20.26 25.73 -52.63
N ALA A 21 -20.90 26.59 -51.85
CA ALA A 21 -21.33 27.94 -52.29
C ALA A 21 -21.58 28.88 -51.10
N LEU A 22 -20.95 30.02 -51.18
CA LEU A 22 -21.15 31.26 -50.43
C LEU A 22 -22.53 31.88 -50.67
N LEU A 23 -23.06 32.63 -49.70
CA LEU A 23 -23.67 33.95 -49.99
C LEU A 23 -23.84 34.77 -48.67
N ALA A 24 -23.40 36.02 -48.79
CA ALA A 24 -23.44 37.07 -47.81
C ALA A 24 -24.83 37.73 -47.71
N GLY A 25 -25.12 38.32 -46.56
CA GLY A 25 -26.27 39.18 -46.37
C GLY A 25 -26.00 40.20 -45.24
N CYS A 26 -25.60 41.42 -45.64
CA CYS A 26 -25.53 42.60 -44.79
C CYS A 26 -26.90 43.12 -44.42
N GLY A 27 -27.05 43.58 -43.15
CA GLY A 27 -28.20 44.36 -42.74
C GLY A 27 -27.86 45.19 -41.51
N SER A 28 -27.45 46.43 -41.75
CA SER A 28 -27.22 47.48 -40.77
C SER A 28 -28.54 48.09 -40.29
N ASN A 29 -28.71 48.33 -39.01
CA ASN A 29 -29.46 49.47 -38.49
C ASN A 29 -28.89 49.96 -37.15
N GLN A 30 -28.43 51.20 -37.18
CA GLN A 30 -28.18 52.05 -36.01
C GLN A 30 -29.51 52.51 -35.42
N VAL A 31 -29.58 52.79 -34.12
CA VAL A 31 -29.96 54.11 -33.57
C VAL A 31 -30.08 54.09 -32.03
N GLN A 32 -29.33 54.98 -31.41
CA GLN A 32 -29.54 55.78 -30.20
C GLN A 32 -29.22 55.23 -28.81
N SER A 33 -28.18 55.88 -28.28
CA SER A 33 -27.97 56.07 -26.83
C SER A 33 -28.93 57.11 -26.25
N PRO A 34 -29.21 57.04 -24.94
CA PRO A 34 -28.86 58.16 -24.08
C PRO A 34 -28.09 57.75 -22.79
N ASN A 35 -27.14 58.58 -22.40
CA ASN A 35 -26.43 58.68 -21.14
C ASN A 35 -27.12 59.67 -20.20
N PRO A 36 -26.67 59.89 -18.92
CA PRO A 36 -26.27 59.01 -17.82
C PRO A 36 -27.05 59.30 -16.52
N SER A 37 -27.03 58.41 -15.55
CA SER A 37 -27.37 58.74 -14.15
C SER A 37 -26.55 57.92 -13.16
N ALA A 38 -25.76 58.62 -12.42
CA ALA A 38 -25.20 58.48 -11.04
C ALA A 38 -24.97 57.09 -10.38
N PRO A 39 -23.98 56.99 -9.47
CA PRO A 39 -23.33 55.78 -9.08
C PRO A 39 -24.13 54.98 -8.05
N ALA A 40 -24.39 53.73 -8.33
CA ALA A 40 -24.81 52.74 -7.35
C ALA A 40 -23.59 52.09 -6.72
N ASP A 41 -23.61 52.08 -5.44
CA ASP A 41 -22.71 51.41 -4.51
C ASP A 41 -22.22 50.06 -5.02
N GLN A 42 -20.93 49.93 -5.27
CA GLN A 42 -20.29 48.66 -5.45
C GLN A 42 -20.10 48.06 -4.06
N THR A 43 -21.12 47.36 -3.57
CA THR A 43 -20.87 46.28 -2.63
C THR A 43 -19.99 45.26 -3.36
N ALA A 44 -18.72 45.24 -2.98
CA ALA A 44 -17.83 44.16 -3.33
C ALA A 44 -18.50 42.83 -2.93
N ALA A 45 -19.05 42.12 -3.91
CA ALA A 45 -19.38 40.73 -3.74
C ALA A 45 -18.06 40.05 -3.39
N SER A 46 -17.90 39.65 -2.14
CA SER A 46 -16.89 38.70 -1.76
C SER A 46 -17.04 37.55 -2.72
N ALA A 47 -16.00 37.25 -3.48
CA ALA A 47 -15.92 36.02 -4.25
C ALA A 47 -16.05 34.90 -3.22
N GLY A 48 -17.28 34.43 -3.03
CA GLY A 48 -17.54 33.24 -2.27
C GLY A 48 -16.77 32.11 -2.99
N ASN A 49 -15.83 31.52 -2.31
CA ASN A 49 -15.30 30.22 -2.70
C ASN A 49 -16.52 29.32 -2.87
N GLU A 50 -16.94 29.06 -4.09
CA GLU A 50 -17.90 27.99 -4.35
C GLU A 50 -17.19 26.68 -4.00
N GLN A 51 -17.39 26.26 -2.76
CA GLN A 51 -16.95 24.99 -2.21
C GLN A 51 -17.76 23.90 -2.91
N GLY A 52 -17.08 22.85 -3.35
CA GLY A 52 -17.68 21.72 -4.04
C GLY A 52 -16.78 21.21 -5.16
N GLY A 53 -17.18 20.14 -5.80
CA GLY A 53 -16.51 19.56 -6.95
C GLY A 53 -16.39 18.06 -6.85
N GLU A 54 -16.13 17.46 -8.02
CA GLU A 54 -15.92 16.01 -8.14
C GLU A 54 -14.42 15.74 -8.31
N LEU A 55 -13.85 14.93 -7.40
CA LEU A 55 -12.51 14.38 -7.54
C LEU A 55 -12.57 13.06 -8.31
N THR A 56 -11.91 12.99 -9.46
CA THR A 56 -11.69 11.73 -10.18
C THR A 56 -10.29 11.21 -9.87
N TYR A 57 -10.21 9.99 -9.33
CA TYR A 57 -8.99 9.34 -8.89
C TYR A 57 -8.78 8.01 -9.62
N ALA A 58 -7.69 7.86 -10.37
CA ALA A 58 -7.38 6.61 -11.08
C ALA A 58 -6.56 5.66 -10.20
N LEU A 59 -7.15 4.51 -9.88
CA LEU A 59 -6.51 3.38 -9.20
C LEU A 59 -5.90 2.40 -10.21
N ALA A 60 -4.78 1.79 -9.85
CA ALA A 60 -4.10 0.79 -10.68
C ALA A 60 -4.80 -0.57 -10.68
N THR A 61 -5.55 -0.89 -9.62
CA THR A 61 -6.26 -2.17 -9.46
C THR A 61 -7.59 -1.95 -8.75
N SER A 62 -8.53 -2.89 -8.93
CA SER A 62 -9.79 -2.89 -8.17
C SER A 62 -9.55 -3.41 -6.74
N PRO A 63 -10.26 -2.88 -5.72
CA PRO A 63 -10.37 -3.54 -4.43
C PRO A 63 -10.89 -4.98 -4.56
N ASP A 64 -10.48 -5.84 -3.62
CA ASP A 64 -11.02 -7.20 -3.48
C ASP A 64 -12.41 -7.19 -2.84
N THR A 65 -12.65 -6.28 -1.92
CA THR A 65 -13.91 -6.02 -1.25
C THR A 65 -13.87 -4.62 -0.62
N LEU A 66 -15.04 -4.03 -0.35
CA LEU A 66 -15.17 -2.83 0.49
C LEU A 66 -15.59 -3.16 1.93
N ASP A 67 -15.49 -4.42 2.35
CA ASP A 67 -15.55 -4.83 3.74
C ASP A 67 -14.16 -4.68 4.38
N ALA A 68 -14.00 -3.70 5.25
CA ALA A 68 -12.73 -3.43 5.93
C ALA A 68 -12.27 -4.63 6.78
N GLY A 69 -13.22 -5.37 7.37
CA GLY A 69 -12.95 -6.56 8.18
C GLY A 69 -12.44 -7.77 7.39
N ALA A 70 -12.68 -7.83 6.09
CA ALA A 70 -12.40 -9.00 5.24
C ALA A 70 -11.37 -8.75 4.13
N SER A 71 -10.96 -7.51 3.88
CA SER A 71 -10.04 -7.17 2.79
C SER A 71 -8.60 -7.55 3.11
N GLY A 72 -7.88 -8.04 2.05
CA GLY A 72 -6.44 -8.29 2.08
C GLY A 72 -5.62 -7.29 1.26
N PHE A 73 -6.24 -6.41 0.49
CA PHE A 73 -5.55 -5.60 -0.53
C PHE A 73 -5.30 -4.16 -0.09
N ALA A 74 -4.07 -3.71 -0.30
CA ALA A 74 -3.67 -2.33 0.00
C ALA A 74 -4.51 -1.28 -0.75
N VAL A 75 -4.99 -1.58 -1.96
CA VAL A 75 -5.86 -0.68 -2.72
C VAL A 75 -7.19 -0.42 -2.01
N SER A 76 -7.74 -1.40 -1.30
CA SER A 76 -8.98 -1.26 -0.54
C SER A 76 -8.83 -0.21 0.57
N HIS A 77 -7.66 -0.15 1.23
CA HIS A 77 -7.38 0.82 2.29
C HIS A 77 -7.50 2.28 1.80
N ARG A 78 -7.15 2.57 0.54
CA ARG A 78 -7.28 3.92 -0.05
C ARG A 78 -8.73 4.35 -0.15
N VAL A 79 -9.65 3.41 -0.40
CA VAL A 79 -11.09 3.66 -0.42
C VAL A 79 -11.66 3.71 1.00
N PHE A 80 -11.20 2.83 1.89
CA PHE A 80 -11.67 2.74 3.28
C PHE A 80 -11.56 4.05 4.04
N ARG A 81 -10.45 4.78 3.90
CA ARG A 81 -10.23 6.07 4.58
C ARG A 81 -11.25 7.14 4.24
N ASN A 82 -12.06 6.95 3.21
CA ASN A 82 -13.13 7.87 2.83
C ASN A 82 -14.50 7.42 3.38
N ILE A 83 -14.69 6.12 3.65
CA ILE A 83 -15.96 5.55 4.11
C ILE A 83 -15.98 5.32 5.61
N PHE A 84 -14.82 4.96 6.19
CA PHE A 84 -14.70 4.54 7.59
C PHE A 84 -13.69 5.40 8.34
N ASP A 85 -13.97 5.61 9.63
CA ASP A 85 -13.01 6.13 10.59
C ASP A 85 -12.52 5.02 11.52
N SER A 86 -11.40 5.28 12.21
CA SER A 86 -10.76 4.35 13.14
C SER A 86 -10.92 4.80 14.58
N LEU A 87 -10.75 3.91 15.56
CA LEU A 87 -10.83 4.27 16.97
C LEU A 87 -9.78 5.30 17.38
N VAL A 88 -8.56 5.14 16.86
CA VAL A 88 -7.44 6.05 17.11
C VAL A 88 -6.85 6.50 15.77
N PHE A 89 -6.15 7.61 15.79
CA PHE A 89 -5.34 8.09 14.66
C PHE A 89 -3.86 7.88 14.98
N GLN A 90 -3.14 7.19 14.12
CA GLN A 90 -1.69 7.05 14.23
C GLN A 90 -1.03 8.24 13.54
N ALA A 91 -0.40 9.10 14.35
CA ALA A 91 0.44 10.18 13.85
C ALA A 91 1.82 9.66 13.45
N LYS A 92 2.66 10.55 12.93
CA LYS A 92 4.05 10.20 12.62
C LYS A 92 4.76 9.64 13.86
N GLU A 93 5.74 8.75 13.64
CA GLU A 93 6.62 8.21 14.69
C GLU A 93 5.94 7.33 15.75
N GLY A 94 4.83 6.71 15.40
CA GLY A 94 4.16 5.74 16.29
C GLY A 94 3.39 6.38 17.46
N THR A 95 3.18 7.69 17.44
CA THR A 95 2.29 8.37 18.41
C THR A 95 0.83 8.20 18.00
N PHE A 96 -0.05 8.04 18.99
CA PHE A 96 -1.48 7.85 18.77
C PHE A 96 -2.28 9.02 19.33
N GLN A 97 -3.31 9.41 18.61
CA GLN A 97 -4.23 10.49 19.00
C GLN A 97 -5.68 9.97 19.01
N PRO A 98 -6.54 10.54 19.87
CA PRO A 98 -7.97 10.25 19.87
C PRO A 98 -8.61 10.52 18.51
N TRP A 99 -9.53 9.62 18.07
CA TRP A 99 -10.39 9.86 16.91
C TRP A 99 -11.83 9.46 17.23
N LEU A 100 -12.32 8.25 16.87
CA LEU A 100 -13.64 7.76 17.32
C LEU A 100 -13.64 7.42 18.83
N ALA A 101 -12.50 7.02 19.38
CA ALA A 101 -12.27 7.00 20.82
C ALA A 101 -11.77 8.38 21.28
N SER A 102 -12.37 8.94 22.31
CA SER A 102 -11.97 10.22 22.92
C SER A 102 -10.77 10.09 23.86
N SER A 103 -10.59 8.89 24.44
CA SER A 103 -9.44 8.52 25.28
C SER A 103 -9.38 7.01 25.46
N TRP A 104 -8.26 6.52 25.98
CA TRP A 104 -8.10 5.13 26.40
C TRP A 104 -7.12 4.99 27.55
N THR A 105 -7.22 3.87 28.27
CA THR A 105 -6.28 3.44 29.30
C THR A 105 -5.83 2.02 29.01
N LYS A 106 -4.60 1.69 29.42
CA LYS A 106 -4.03 0.35 29.36
C LYS A 106 -3.81 -0.15 30.80
N SER A 107 -4.11 -1.43 31.08
CA SER A 107 -3.79 -2.07 32.35
C SER A 107 -2.27 -2.21 32.55
N GLU A 108 -1.83 -2.35 33.79
CA GLU A 108 -0.39 -2.49 34.13
C GLU A 108 0.23 -3.75 33.51
N ASP A 109 -0.55 -4.82 33.38
CA ASP A 109 -0.11 -6.08 32.74
C ASP A 109 -0.18 -6.02 31.20
N GLY A 110 -0.63 -4.90 30.63
CA GLY A 110 -0.73 -4.70 29.17
C GLY A 110 -1.80 -5.52 28.46
N LYS A 111 -2.69 -6.23 29.20
CA LYS A 111 -3.68 -7.15 28.62
C LYS A 111 -5.07 -6.56 28.43
N GLU A 112 -5.36 -5.40 29.02
CA GLU A 112 -6.66 -4.75 28.88
C GLU A 112 -6.49 -3.31 28.38
N TYR A 113 -7.30 -2.93 27.41
CA TYR A 113 -7.43 -1.56 26.93
C TYR A 113 -8.88 -1.12 27.06
N THR A 114 -9.13 -0.04 27.82
CA THR A 114 -10.46 0.55 27.98
C THR A 114 -10.54 1.85 27.18
N PHE A 115 -11.44 1.89 26.20
CA PHE A 115 -11.68 3.05 25.34
C PHE A 115 -12.96 3.77 25.73
N LYS A 116 -12.88 5.09 25.89
CA LYS A 116 -14.03 6.00 25.94
C LYS A 116 -14.34 6.46 24.53
N LEU A 117 -15.55 6.25 24.07
CA LEU A 117 -16.00 6.57 22.72
C LEU A 117 -16.60 7.99 22.66
N ARG A 118 -16.57 8.60 21.47
CA ARG A 118 -17.31 9.84 21.21
C ARG A 118 -18.81 9.59 21.25
N THR A 119 -19.57 10.61 21.63
CA THR A 119 -21.03 10.57 21.76
C THR A 119 -21.75 11.34 20.64
N ASP A 120 -21.00 12.04 19.78
CA ASP A 120 -21.50 12.93 18.72
C ASP A 120 -21.33 12.33 17.31
N VAL A 121 -21.05 11.02 17.21
CA VAL A 121 -20.82 10.30 15.96
C VAL A 121 -22.05 9.46 15.60
N THR A 122 -22.41 9.47 14.32
CA THR A 122 -23.44 8.58 13.76
C THR A 122 -22.91 7.89 12.52
N PHE A 123 -23.40 6.70 12.26
CA PHE A 123 -23.14 6.03 10.98
C PHE A 123 -23.89 6.74 9.83
N GLN A 124 -23.43 6.53 8.61
CA GLN A 124 -24.00 7.10 7.39
C GLN A 124 -25.45 6.67 7.12
N ASP A 125 -25.93 5.60 7.76
CA ASP A 125 -27.31 5.14 7.75
C ASP A 125 -28.18 5.69 8.90
N GLY A 126 -27.65 6.66 9.65
CA GLY A 126 -28.31 7.34 10.75
C GLY A 126 -28.32 6.56 12.09
N THR A 127 -27.73 5.36 12.16
CA THR A 127 -27.63 4.61 13.42
C THR A 127 -26.53 5.19 14.33
N PRO A 128 -26.66 5.08 15.67
CA PRO A 128 -25.69 5.65 16.60
C PRO A 128 -24.39 4.82 16.62
N PHE A 129 -23.26 5.52 16.72
CA PHE A 129 -21.97 4.91 17.04
C PHE A 129 -21.84 4.72 18.56
N ASN A 130 -21.61 3.51 19.02
CA ASN A 130 -21.48 3.16 20.43
C ASN A 130 -20.62 1.91 20.64
N ALA A 131 -20.44 1.50 21.89
CA ALA A 131 -19.64 0.35 22.28
C ALA A 131 -20.15 -0.99 21.70
N ALA A 132 -21.46 -1.16 21.58
CA ALA A 132 -22.05 -2.33 20.96
C ALA A 132 -21.69 -2.43 19.46
N ALA A 133 -21.68 -1.29 18.76
CA ALA A 133 -21.27 -1.24 17.37
C ALA A 133 -19.79 -1.60 17.19
N VAL A 134 -18.89 -1.12 18.05
CA VAL A 134 -17.47 -1.49 18.02
C VAL A 134 -17.28 -2.98 18.27
N LYS A 135 -17.99 -3.54 19.27
CA LYS A 135 -17.94 -5.00 19.53
C LYS A 135 -18.40 -5.80 18.33
N ALA A 136 -19.51 -5.42 17.69
CA ALA A 136 -20.03 -6.08 16.50
C ALA A 136 -19.02 -6.10 15.34
N ASN A 137 -18.19 -5.05 15.20
CA ASN A 137 -17.11 -5.03 14.22
C ASN A 137 -16.02 -6.08 14.51
N PHE A 138 -15.61 -6.25 15.77
CA PHE A 138 -14.67 -7.30 16.12
C PHE A 138 -15.27 -8.70 15.89
N ASP A 139 -16.52 -8.92 16.28
CA ASP A 139 -17.22 -10.18 16.04
C ASP A 139 -17.29 -10.49 14.53
N HIS A 140 -17.58 -9.48 13.68
CA HIS A 140 -17.59 -9.60 12.23
C HIS A 140 -16.21 -9.97 11.64
N ILE A 141 -15.12 -9.33 12.10
CA ILE A 141 -13.75 -9.64 11.68
C ILE A 141 -13.38 -11.10 11.93
N PHE A 142 -13.76 -11.62 13.12
CA PHE A 142 -13.47 -13.02 13.46
C PHE A 142 -14.37 -13.99 12.69
N ALA A 143 -15.62 -13.63 12.40
CA ALA A 143 -16.52 -14.41 11.57
C ALA A 143 -16.07 -14.46 10.10
N ALA A 144 -15.57 -13.36 9.53
CA ALA A 144 -15.06 -13.30 8.17
C ALA A 144 -13.87 -14.25 7.92
N GLY A 145 -13.03 -14.47 8.93
CA GLY A 145 -11.93 -15.44 8.91
C GLY A 145 -10.81 -15.18 7.91
N ARG A 146 -10.82 -14.03 7.24
CA ARG A 146 -9.88 -13.64 6.17
C ARG A 146 -9.54 -12.14 6.28
N GLY A 147 -8.61 -11.67 5.46
CA GLY A 147 -8.19 -10.27 5.42
C GLY A 147 -7.05 -9.94 6.39
N GLN A 148 -6.63 -8.68 6.39
CA GLN A 148 -5.55 -8.18 7.24
C GLN A 148 -5.99 -7.83 8.65
N SER A 149 -7.26 -7.47 8.84
CA SER A 149 -7.83 -6.95 10.09
C SER A 149 -7.58 -7.86 11.29
N ARG A 150 -7.76 -9.19 11.14
CA ARG A 150 -7.49 -10.14 12.21
C ARG A 150 -6.03 -10.13 12.68
N SER A 151 -5.08 -10.02 11.76
CA SER A 151 -3.65 -9.99 12.10
C SER A 151 -3.24 -8.69 12.81
N LEU A 152 -3.99 -7.60 12.59
CA LEU A 152 -3.78 -6.31 13.25
C LEU A 152 -4.26 -6.30 14.69
N LEU A 153 -5.19 -7.20 15.06
CA LEU A 153 -5.68 -7.36 16.42
C LEU A 153 -4.76 -8.26 17.28
N GLY A 154 -3.82 -8.98 16.66
CA GLY A 154 -2.79 -9.77 17.33
C GLY A 154 -3.34 -10.79 18.33
N THR A 155 -3.07 -10.57 19.62
CA THR A 155 -3.47 -11.45 20.73
C THR A 155 -4.87 -11.17 21.28
N PHE A 156 -5.72 -10.50 20.49
CA PHE A 156 -7.12 -10.23 20.86
C PHE A 156 -7.85 -11.50 21.32
N SER A 157 -8.50 -11.43 22.48
CA SER A 157 -9.29 -12.50 23.06
C SER A 157 -10.78 -12.19 23.02
N SER A 158 -11.17 -11.00 23.51
CA SER A 158 -12.58 -10.58 23.54
C SER A 158 -12.72 -9.06 23.61
N ALA A 159 -13.95 -8.57 23.38
CA ALA A 159 -14.34 -7.20 23.65
C ALA A 159 -15.60 -7.18 24.51
N GLU A 160 -15.60 -6.33 25.55
CA GLU A 160 -16.69 -6.19 26.51
C GLU A 160 -17.30 -4.79 26.45
N VAL A 161 -18.62 -4.71 26.33
CA VAL A 161 -19.37 -3.46 26.45
C VAL A 161 -19.51 -3.15 27.94
N VAL A 162 -18.79 -2.13 28.41
CA VAL A 162 -18.82 -1.70 29.80
C VAL A 162 -20.04 -0.80 30.05
N ASP A 163 -20.26 0.15 29.16
CA ASP A 163 -21.44 1.00 29.07
C ASP A 163 -21.66 1.42 27.61
N GLU A 164 -22.66 2.27 27.33
CA GLU A 164 -23.01 2.69 25.96
C GLU A 164 -21.83 3.28 25.18
N HIS A 165 -20.92 3.99 25.87
CA HIS A 165 -19.77 4.66 25.26
C HIS A 165 -18.43 4.23 25.82
N THR A 166 -18.37 3.03 26.43
CA THR A 166 -17.14 2.46 26.96
C THR A 166 -17.00 1.02 26.53
N ILE A 167 -15.92 0.72 25.82
CA ILE A 167 -15.57 -0.64 25.43
C ILE A 167 -14.21 -1.04 26.00
N LYS A 168 -14.11 -2.28 26.48
CA LYS A 168 -12.87 -2.88 26.92
C LYS A 168 -12.45 -3.95 25.91
N ILE A 169 -11.22 -3.89 25.46
CA ILE A 169 -10.55 -4.90 24.64
C ILE A 169 -9.66 -5.72 25.56
N ILE A 170 -9.79 -7.05 25.51
CA ILE A 170 -9.04 -8.01 26.31
C ILE A 170 -8.12 -8.82 25.38
N LEU A 171 -6.86 -8.90 25.76
CA LEU A 171 -5.81 -9.63 25.06
C LEU A 171 -5.42 -10.87 25.87
N SER A 172 -5.07 -11.97 25.21
CA SER A 172 -4.52 -13.15 25.88
C SER A 172 -3.11 -12.89 26.44
N GLU A 173 -2.36 -12.04 25.74
CA GLU A 173 -0.99 -11.59 26.12
C GLU A 173 -0.81 -10.12 25.75
N PRO A 174 0.13 -9.40 26.39
CA PRO A 174 0.44 -8.01 26.03
C PRO A 174 0.78 -7.89 24.55
N PHE A 175 0.24 -6.86 23.90
CA PHE A 175 0.46 -6.63 22.47
C PHE A 175 0.47 -5.14 22.14
N GLU A 176 1.65 -4.53 22.15
CA GLU A 176 1.85 -3.09 21.89
C GLU A 176 1.42 -2.64 20.49
N PRO A 177 1.49 -3.48 19.42
CA PRO A 177 1.00 -3.11 18.10
C PRO A 177 -0.51 -2.88 18.00
N LEU A 178 -1.31 -3.18 19.04
CA LEU A 178 -2.76 -3.05 19.01
C LEU A 178 -3.24 -1.66 18.57
N LEU A 179 -2.67 -0.59 19.14
CA LEU A 179 -3.07 0.78 18.78
C LEU A 179 -2.76 1.12 17.33
N ALA A 180 -1.65 0.63 16.78
CA ALA A 180 -1.34 0.78 15.37
C ALA A 180 -2.35 0.04 14.48
N GLY A 181 -2.77 -1.15 14.91
CA GLY A 181 -3.87 -1.89 14.28
C GLY A 181 -5.18 -1.09 14.29
N LEU A 182 -5.60 -0.62 15.50
CA LEU A 182 -6.83 0.16 15.69
C LEU A 182 -6.82 1.52 14.99
N GLY A 183 -5.66 2.02 14.58
CA GLY A 183 -5.49 3.19 13.73
C GLY A 183 -5.56 2.89 12.23
N SER A 184 -5.55 1.64 11.82
CA SER A 184 -5.59 1.23 10.41
C SER A 184 -6.99 1.35 9.81
N GLY A 185 -7.09 1.69 8.52
CA GLY A 185 -8.35 1.65 7.78
C GLY A 185 -8.94 0.24 7.62
N PHE A 186 -8.13 -0.81 7.78
CA PHE A 186 -8.62 -2.20 7.84
C PHE A 186 -9.39 -2.53 9.13
N LEU A 187 -9.28 -1.69 10.16
CA LEU A 187 -10.09 -1.74 11.37
C LEU A 187 -11.03 -0.53 11.46
N GLY A 188 -11.40 0.03 10.31
CA GLY A 188 -12.43 1.05 10.20
C GLY A 188 -13.78 0.54 10.67
N ILE A 189 -14.54 1.39 11.38
CA ILE A 189 -15.78 0.97 12.05
C ILE A 189 -16.95 1.07 11.09
N SER A 190 -17.61 -0.06 10.89
CA SER A 190 -18.76 -0.29 10.02
C SER A 190 -20.07 -0.32 10.82
N SER A 191 -21.20 0.04 10.17
CA SER A 191 -22.53 -0.04 10.76
C SER A 191 -22.97 -1.50 10.97
N PRO A 192 -23.31 -1.93 12.20
CA PRO A 192 -23.87 -3.26 12.44
C PRO A 192 -25.17 -3.52 11.69
N LYS A 193 -26.01 -2.49 11.53
CA LYS A 193 -27.25 -2.58 10.75
C LYS A 193 -26.98 -2.94 9.29
N ALA A 194 -25.89 -2.43 8.71
CA ALA A 194 -25.53 -2.81 7.36
C ALA A 194 -25.03 -4.25 7.26
N PHE A 195 -24.34 -4.78 8.28
CA PHE A 195 -24.02 -6.21 8.37
C PHE A 195 -25.27 -7.09 8.37
N GLU A 196 -26.27 -6.74 9.17
CA GLU A 196 -27.55 -7.45 9.22
C GLU A 196 -28.33 -7.37 7.90
N GLN A 197 -28.33 -6.18 7.28
CA GLN A 197 -29.10 -5.93 6.06
C GLN A 197 -28.51 -6.64 4.84
N TYR A 198 -27.19 -6.65 4.70
CA TYR A 198 -26.51 -7.09 3.47
C TYR A 198 -25.81 -8.44 3.60
N GLY A 199 -25.55 -8.94 4.82
CA GLY A 199 -24.88 -10.22 5.06
C GLY A 199 -23.62 -10.37 4.22
N ASP A 200 -23.50 -11.46 3.47
CA ASP A 200 -22.35 -11.75 2.60
C ASP A 200 -22.13 -10.72 1.47
N GLN A 201 -23.12 -9.87 1.20
CA GLN A 201 -23.00 -8.79 0.21
C GLN A 201 -22.52 -7.46 0.81
N TYR A 202 -22.27 -7.41 2.13
CA TYR A 202 -21.86 -6.17 2.81
C TYR A 202 -20.68 -5.48 2.12
N GLY A 203 -19.69 -6.23 1.66
CA GLY A 203 -18.52 -5.68 0.95
C GLY A 203 -18.83 -4.94 -0.36
N LYS A 204 -20.08 -5.04 -0.86
CA LYS A 204 -20.59 -4.25 -2.01
C LYS A 204 -21.52 -3.11 -1.59
N HIS A 205 -21.81 -3.00 -0.29
CA HIS A 205 -22.71 -1.98 0.29
C HIS A 205 -22.15 -1.45 1.62
N PRO A 206 -20.88 -0.94 1.63
CA PRO A 206 -20.25 -0.50 2.86
C PRO A 206 -20.95 0.71 3.45
N VAL A 207 -21.12 0.72 4.77
CA VAL A 207 -21.66 1.85 5.54
C VAL A 207 -20.74 2.08 6.74
N GLY A 208 -20.14 3.25 6.81
CA GLY A 208 -19.21 3.64 7.88
C GLY A 208 -19.61 4.91 8.60
N THR A 209 -18.62 5.54 9.25
CA THR A 209 -18.74 6.84 9.91
C THR A 209 -18.05 7.96 9.13
N GLY A 210 -17.38 7.65 8.02
CA GLY A 210 -16.44 8.52 7.33
C GLY A 210 -17.04 9.69 6.56
N PRO A 211 -16.17 10.55 5.98
CA PRO A 211 -16.55 11.79 5.31
C PRO A 211 -17.32 11.62 4.00
N PHE A 212 -17.33 10.42 3.44
CA PHE A 212 -18.05 10.11 2.20
C PHE A 212 -18.89 8.84 2.34
N LYS A 213 -20.12 8.89 1.78
CA LYS A 213 -21.07 7.77 1.70
C LYS A 213 -20.85 7.00 0.41
N PHE A 214 -20.96 5.69 0.47
CA PHE A 214 -20.91 4.83 -0.69
C PHE A 214 -22.16 5.02 -1.56
N VAL A 215 -21.97 5.14 -2.88
CA VAL A 215 -23.06 5.24 -3.86
C VAL A 215 -23.12 4.00 -4.73
N SER A 216 -22.01 3.63 -5.38
CA SER A 216 -21.99 2.49 -6.29
C SER A 216 -20.58 1.94 -6.51
N TRP A 217 -20.50 0.66 -6.87
CA TRP A 217 -19.30 0.00 -7.32
C TRP A 217 -19.59 -0.87 -8.54
N THR A 218 -19.00 -0.49 -9.68
CA THR A 218 -18.94 -1.32 -10.89
C THR A 218 -17.53 -1.96 -10.92
N GLU A 219 -17.49 -3.26 -10.77
CA GLU A 219 -16.24 -4.02 -10.65
C GLU A 219 -15.33 -3.79 -11.86
N ASN A 220 -14.03 -3.55 -11.63
CA ASN A 220 -13.01 -3.21 -12.64
C ASN A 220 -13.31 -1.95 -13.49
N ASP A 221 -14.25 -1.10 -13.07
CA ASP A 221 -14.59 0.16 -13.73
C ASP A 221 -14.46 1.34 -12.76
N GLN A 222 -15.37 1.45 -11.78
CA GLN A 222 -15.36 2.59 -10.86
C GLN A 222 -16.07 2.33 -9.55
N ILE A 223 -15.66 3.12 -8.53
CA ILE A 223 -16.33 3.27 -7.24
C ILE A 223 -16.71 4.73 -7.07
N VAL A 224 -17.96 4.98 -6.71
CA VAL A 224 -18.51 6.34 -6.54
C VAL A 224 -18.88 6.55 -5.07
N LEU A 225 -18.38 7.64 -4.52
CA LEU A 225 -18.67 8.11 -3.17
C LEU A 225 -19.23 9.52 -3.24
N GLU A 226 -20.19 9.85 -2.37
CA GLU A 226 -20.75 11.20 -2.21
C GLU A 226 -20.43 11.77 -0.82
N LYS A 227 -20.41 13.08 -0.69
CA LYS A 227 -20.21 13.80 0.57
C LYS A 227 -21.16 13.31 1.66
N ASN A 228 -20.64 13.08 2.86
CA ASN A 228 -21.43 12.96 4.07
C ASN A 228 -21.64 14.37 4.69
N PRO A 229 -22.82 14.99 4.53
CA PRO A 229 -23.07 16.36 5.02
C PRO A 229 -23.09 16.46 6.54
N ASP A 230 -23.26 15.35 7.24
CA ASP A 230 -23.35 15.30 8.70
C ASP A 230 -21.99 15.09 9.38
N TYR A 231 -20.92 14.92 8.59
CA TYR A 231 -19.58 14.62 9.10
C TYR A 231 -18.94 15.84 9.80
N LYS A 232 -18.57 15.68 11.07
CA LYS A 232 -17.97 16.74 11.90
C LYS A 232 -16.92 16.27 12.89
N TRP A 233 -16.43 15.03 12.72
CA TRP A 233 -15.44 14.39 13.60
C TRP A 233 -14.18 13.98 12.84
N GLY A 234 -13.69 14.88 11.98
CA GLY A 234 -12.51 14.64 11.15
C GLY A 234 -11.27 14.16 11.90
N PRO A 235 -10.33 13.53 11.20
CA PRO A 235 -9.13 12.98 11.81
C PRO A 235 -8.28 14.07 12.46
N PRO A 236 -7.51 13.75 13.51
CA PRO A 236 -6.54 14.66 14.08
C PRO A 236 -5.58 15.22 13.02
N GLY A 237 -5.27 16.52 13.08
CA GLY A 237 -4.41 17.18 12.11
C GLY A 237 -5.07 17.55 10.78
N ALA A 238 -6.36 17.26 10.58
CA ALA A 238 -7.11 17.78 9.45
C ALA A 238 -7.33 19.30 9.57
N ASP A 239 -7.23 20.02 8.45
CA ASP A 239 -7.48 21.46 8.40
C ASP A 239 -8.99 21.74 8.43
N ASN A 240 -9.76 20.91 7.73
CA ASN A 240 -11.22 20.97 7.73
C ASN A 240 -11.80 20.45 9.06
N LYS A 241 -12.85 21.11 9.57
CA LYS A 241 -13.53 20.74 10.83
C LYS A 241 -15.01 20.36 10.64
N GLY A 242 -15.49 20.38 9.41
CA GLY A 242 -16.86 20.06 9.03
C GLY A 242 -16.91 19.01 7.92
N PRO A 243 -17.99 18.94 7.14
CA PRO A 243 -18.06 18.06 5.96
C PRO A 243 -16.94 18.36 4.98
N SER A 244 -16.54 17.36 4.17
CA SER A 244 -15.52 17.55 3.13
C SER A 244 -15.90 18.70 2.17
N GLN A 245 -14.88 19.36 1.63
CA GLN A 245 -15.07 20.36 0.59
C GLN A 245 -15.49 19.74 -0.75
N LEU A 246 -15.10 18.49 -1.02
CA LEU A 246 -15.52 17.73 -2.21
C LEU A 246 -16.98 17.28 -2.07
N ASP A 247 -17.75 17.34 -3.16
CA ASP A 247 -19.11 16.80 -3.20
C ASP A 247 -19.12 15.31 -3.54
N LYS A 248 -18.13 14.86 -4.31
CA LYS A 248 -18.06 13.51 -4.85
C LYS A 248 -16.64 13.06 -5.08
N ILE A 249 -16.37 11.77 -4.87
CA ILE A 249 -15.15 11.09 -5.30
C ILE A 249 -15.55 9.95 -6.24
N THR A 250 -14.91 9.90 -7.41
CA THR A 250 -15.00 8.77 -8.34
C THR A 250 -13.64 8.13 -8.48
N PHE A 251 -13.47 6.93 -7.91
CA PHE A 251 -12.30 6.10 -8.15
C PHE A 251 -12.51 5.33 -9.45
N LYS A 252 -11.67 5.60 -10.46
CA LYS A 252 -11.66 4.88 -11.73
C LYS A 252 -10.58 3.81 -11.74
N ILE A 253 -10.89 2.61 -12.21
CA ILE A 253 -9.92 1.52 -12.29
C ILE A 253 -9.25 1.57 -13.66
N ILE A 254 -7.98 1.96 -13.71
CA ILE A 254 -7.19 2.06 -14.95
C ILE A 254 -5.88 1.29 -14.77
N PRO A 255 -5.87 -0.02 -15.05
CA PRO A 255 -4.72 -0.89 -14.78
C PRO A 255 -3.48 -0.57 -15.62
N GLU A 256 -3.66 -0.17 -16.88
CA GLU A 256 -2.54 0.09 -17.79
C GLU A 256 -1.88 1.43 -17.45
N GLU A 257 -0.57 1.41 -17.19
CA GLU A 257 0.20 2.54 -16.64
C GLU A 257 0.17 3.77 -17.54
N ALA A 258 0.40 3.61 -18.85
CA ALA A 258 0.47 4.73 -19.78
C ALA A 258 -0.92 5.39 -19.94
N THR A 259 -1.98 4.59 -19.98
CA THR A 259 -3.37 5.07 -20.02
C THR A 259 -3.72 5.80 -18.73
N ARG A 260 -3.33 5.25 -17.57
CA ARG A 260 -3.61 5.86 -16.27
C ARG A 260 -2.92 7.23 -16.14
N ILE A 261 -1.66 7.34 -16.50
CA ILE A 261 -0.93 8.61 -16.45
C ILE A 261 -1.40 9.57 -17.55
N GLY A 262 -1.64 9.08 -18.76
CA GLY A 262 -2.19 9.88 -19.86
C GLY A 262 -3.56 10.48 -19.53
N SER A 263 -4.37 9.79 -18.68
CA SER A 263 -5.68 10.32 -18.26
C SER A 263 -5.58 11.54 -17.35
N VAL A 264 -4.52 11.67 -16.52
CA VAL A 264 -4.24 12.90 -15.76
C VAL A 264 -3.77 14.01 -16.69
N GLN A 265 -2.85 13.71 -17.61
CA GLN A 265 -2.32 14.71 -18.55
C GLN A 265 -3.41 15.28 -19.46
N SER A 266 -4.38 14.45 -19.86
CA SER A 266 -5.53 14.90 -20.67
C SER A 266 -6.65 15.56 -19.84
N GLY A 267 -6.58 15.52 -18.51
CA GLY A 267 -7.63 16.04 -17.62
C GLY A 267 -8.88 15.15 -17.50
N GLN A 268 -8.83 13.90 -17.99
CA GLN A 268 -9.92 12.93 -17.81
C GLN A 268 -10.06 12.48 -16.36
N VAL A 269 -8.96 12.42 -15.62
CA VAL A 269 -8.94 12.26 -14.17
C VAL A 269 -8.10 13.37 -13.55
N LEU A 270 -8.36 13.70 -12.30
CA LEU A 270 -7.60 14.72 -11.58
C LEU A 270 -6.40 14.17 -10.83
N VAL A 271 -6.43 12.89 -10.48
CA VAL A 271 -5.39 12.20 -9.71
C VAL A 271 -5.16 10.81 -10.28
N ALA A 272 -3.91 10.36 -10.37
CA ALA A 272 -3.55 8.98 -10.70
C ALA A 272 -2.42 8.48 -9.81
N GLU A 273 -2.58 7.27 -9.29
CA GLU A 273 -1.57 6.62 -8.46
C GLU A 273 -0.53 5.84 -9.26
N THR A 274 0.54 5.44 -8.57
CA THR A 274 1.57 4.52 -9.08
C THR A 274 2.19 5.04 -10.37
N VAL A 275 2.80 6.22 -10.26
CA VAL A 275 3.52 6.84 -11.39
C VAL A 275 4.78 6.04 -11.68
N PRO A 276 4.98 5.56 -12.92
CA PRO A 276 6.22 4.87 -13.30
C PRO A 276 7.45 5.77 -13.15
N PRO A 277 8.57 5.27 -12.59
CA PRO A 277 9.77 6.06 -12.34
C PRO A 277 10.27 6.87 -13.55
N GLN A 278 10.22 6.30 -14.74
CA GLN A 278 10.66 6.93 -15.98
C GLN A 278 9.81 8.15 -16.40
N LEU A 279 8.59 8.28 -15.90
CA LEU A 279 7.69 9.40 -16.23
C LEU A 279 7.76 10.54 -15.22
N ILE A 280 8.30 10.34 -14.03
CA ILE A 280 8.32 11.33 -12.94
C ILE A 280 8.99 12.63 -13.38
N THR A 281 10.16 12.55 -14.00
CA THR A 281 10.88 13.74 -14.48
C THR A 281 10.10 14.51 -15.54
N ALA A 282 9.46 13.82 -16.48
CA ALA A 282 8.66 14.46 -17.51
C ALA A 282 7.41 15.13 -16.94
N LEU A 283 6.73 14.48 -16.00
CA LEU A 283 5.56 15.03 -15.32
C LEU A 283 5.88 16.22 -14.43
N ASN A 284 7.02 16.22 -13.75
CA ASN A 284 7.47 17.37 -12.95
C ASN A 284 7.75 18.63 -13.79
N ASN A 285 8.03 18.45 -15.08
CA ASN A 285 8.20 19.56 -16.04
C ASN A 285 6.88 20.00 -16.68
N ASP A 286 5.77 19.30 -16.45
CA ASP A 286 4.46 19.71 -16.95
C ASP A 286 3.91 20.87 -16.09
N PRO A 287 3.53 22.02 -16.72
CA PRO A 287 3.02 23.17 -15.97
C PRO A 287 1.71 22.91 -15.22
N ASN A 288 0.93 21.91 -15.63
CA ASN A 288 -0.40 21.61 -15.10
C ASN A 288 -0.41 20.44 -14.12
N ILE A 289 0.67 19.65 -14.02
CA ILE A 289 0.76 18.44 -13.22
C ILE A 289 1.74 18.65 -12.06
N ALA A 290 1.41 18.10 -10.91
CA ALA A 290 2.34 17.89 -9.81
C ALA A 290 2.49 16.38 -9.56
N VAL A 291 3.66 15.98 -9.05
CA VAL A 291 3.93 14.60 -8.63
C VAL A 291 4.34 14.63 -7.17
N ASP A 292 3.52 14.02 -6.33
CA ASP A 292 3.80 13.84 -4.91
C ASP A 292 4.26 12.41 -4.64
N GLN A 293 5.22 12.28 -3.73
CA GLN A 293 5.73 11.00 -3.28
C GLN A 293 5.69 10.93 -1.76
N SER A 294 5.28 9.80 -1.25
CA SER A 294 5.34 9.49 0.19
C SER A 294 5.95 8.10 0.38
N ILE A 295 6.81 7.94 1.38
CA ILE A 295 7.32 6.61 1.74
C ILE A 295 6.17 5.73 2.20
N THR A 296 6.07 4.54 1.63
CA THR A 296 5.14 3.52 2.11
C THR A 296 5.79 2.81 3.29
N ASN A 297 5.28 3.06 4.49
CA ASN A 297 5.80 2.44 5.70
C ASN A 297 5.44 0.95 5.77
N GLY A 298 6.44 0.16 6.14
CA GLY A 298 6.33 -1.29 6.20
C GLY A 298 7.69 -1.95 6.05
N THR A 299 7.75 -3.00 5.23
CA THR A 299 9.02 -3.57 4.82
C THR A 299 9.45 -3.02 3.47
N ALA A 300 10.74 -2.76 3.35
CA ALA A 300 11.36 -2.49 2.06
C ALA A 300 11.15 -3.69 1.11
N PHE A 301 11.08 -3.43 -0.19
CA PHE A 301 11.17 -4.55 -1.13
C PHE A 301 12.50 -5.25 -0.95
N SER A 302 12.43 -6.50 -0.57
CA SER A 302 13.58 -7.34 -0.26
C SER A 302 13.46 -8.69 -0.94
N LEU A 303 14.60 -9.27 -1.25
CA LEU A 303 14.71 -10.66 -1.70
C LEU A 303 14.92 -11.52 -0.46
N TYR A 304 13.95 -12.39 -0.16
CA TYR A 304 13.96 -13.32 0.95
C TYR A 304 14.61 -14.63 0.52
N ILE A 305 15.68 -15.05 1.21
CA ILE A 305 16.41 -16.29 0.89
C ILE A 305 15.83 -17.44 1.71
N ASN A 306 15.43 -18.52 1.05
CA ASN A 306 14.89 -19.70 1.70
C ASN A 306 16.00 -20.51 2.39
N THR A 307 16.03 -20.46 3.72
CA THR A 307 17.07 -21.07 4.55
C THR A 307 16.94 -22.59 4.72
N LYS A 308 15.91 -23.22 4.17
CA LYS A 308 15.73 -24.68 4.21
C LYS A 308 16.45 -25.41 3.10
N ASN A 309 16.69 -24.74 1.98
CA ASN A 309 17.22 -25.38 0.79
C ASN A 309 18.75 -25.35 0.78
N GLU A 310 19.38 -26.49 0.46
CA GLU A 310 20.83 -26.53 0.22
C GLU A 310 21.18 -25.87 -1.11
N PRO A 311 22.29 -25.13 -1.18
CA PRO A 311 23.22 -24.80 -0.10
C PRO A 311 22.83 -23.53 0.67
N TRP A 312 21.64 -22.96 0.44
CA TRP A 312 21.19 -21.68 1.01
C TRP A 312 20.85 -21.78 2.50
N ASN A 313 20.80 -23.00 3.07
CA ASN A 313 20.81 -23.23 4.52
C ASN A 313 22.12 -22.78 5.18
N GLU A 314 23.24 -22.76 4.43
CA GLU A 314 24.55 -22.28 4.91
C GLU A 314 24.64 -20.76 4.89
N ILE A 315 24.99 -20.13 6.02
CA ILE A 315 25.12 -18.66 6.12
C ILE A 315 26.13 -18.14 5.10
N LYS A 316 27.27 -18.80 4.91
CA LYS A 316 28.31 -18.38 3.97
C LYS A 316 27.80 -18.35 2.52
N ALA A 317 26.92 -19.28 2.13
CA ALA A 317 26.34 -19.28 0.80
C ALA A 317 25.42 -18.06 0.61
N ARG A 318 24.59 -17.73 1.61
CA ARG A 318 23.73 -16.54 1.57
C ARG A 318 24.54 -15.24 1.59
N GLN A 319 25.59 -15.17 2.42
CA GLN A 319 26.51 -14.02 2.44
C GLN A 319 27.23 -13.83 1.10
N ALA A 320 27.58 -14.91 0.40
CA ALA A 320 28.15 -14.81 -0.94
C ALA A 320 27.17 -14.19 -1.94
N VAL A 321 25.88 -14.55 -1.87
CA VAL A 321 24.81 -13.90 -2.66
C VAL A 321 24.70 -12.41 -2.29
N GLN A 322 24.66 -12.09 -1.01
CA GLN A 322 24.54 -10.71 -0.51
C GLN A 322 25.72 -9.82 -0.97
N LEU A 323 26.94 -10.35 -0.94
CA LEU A 323 28.15 -9.62 -1.37
C LEU A 323 28.29 -9.53 -2.91
N ALA A 324 27.66 -10.42 -3.66
CA ALA A 324 27.75 -10.42 -5.11
C ALA A 324 26.73 -9.49 -5.78
N VAL A 325 25.69 -9.06 -5.06
CA VAL A 325 24.62 -8.22 -5.64
C VAL A 325 24.88 -6.74 -5.32
N ASP A 326 25.16 -5.96 -6.36
CA ASP A 326 25.28 -4.51 -6.30
C ASP A 326 23.89 -3.86 -6.39
N VAL A 327 23.30 -3.63 -5.22
CA VAL A 327 21.97 -3.04 -5.09
C VAL A 327 21.94 -1.58 -5.52
N ASP A 328 23.04 -0.82 -5.31
CA ASP A 328 23.12 0.58 -5.72
C ASP A 328 22.99 0.70 -7.24
N THR A 329 23.72 -0.14 -7.98
CA THR A 329 23.59 -0.21 -9.45
C THR A 329 22.18 -0.59 -9.89
N ILE A 330 21.52 -1.54 -9.20
CA ILE A 330 20.12 -1.93 -9.50
C ILE A 330 19.20 -0.71 -9.35
N VAL A 331 19.25 -0.05 -8.19
CA VAL A 331 18.34 1.07 -7.87
C VAL A 331 18.58 2.26 -8.79
N GLN A 332 19.84 2.63 -9.02
CA GLN A 332 20.19 3.74 -9.92
C GLN A 332 19.75 3.48 -11.35
N THR A 333 19.97 2.26 -11.85
CA THR A 333 19.65 1.91 -13.24
C THR A 333 18.15 1.85 -13.51
N LEU A 334 17.39 1.22 -12.58
CA LEU A 334 15.96 0.98 -12.82
C LEU A 334 15.08 2.15 -12.42
N TYR A 335 15.46 2.91 -11.39
CA TYR A 335 14.59 3.93 -10.82
C TYR A 335 15.09 5.37 -11.02
N LEU A 336 16.26 5.57 -11.64
CA LEU A 336 16.75 6.89 -12.09
C LEU A 336 16.76 7.94 -10.96
N GLY A 337 17.03 7.52 -9.71
CA GLY A 337 17.04 8.38 -8.53
C GLY A 337 15.67 8.72 -7.95
N THR A 338 14.59 8.10 -8.43
CA THR A 338 13.23 8.32 -7.90
C THR A 338 12.84 7.40 -6.75
N TYR A 339 13.57 6.29 -6.56
CA TYR A 339 13.42 5.39 -5.41
C TYR A 339 14.69 5.40 -4.58
N GLU A 340 14.54 5.25 -3.27
CA GLU A 340 15.66 5.15 -2.35
C GLU A 340 16.10 3.69 -2.20
N ARG A 341 17.42 3.47 -2.06
CA ARG A 341 17.99 2.18 -1.70
C ARG A 341 17.55 1.78 -0.29
N ALA A 342 17.12 0.55 -0.12
CA ALA A 342 16.84 -0.01 1.20
C ALA A 342 18.09 -0.65 1.83
N TRP A 343 18.31 -0.39 3.10
CA TRP A 343 19.44 -0.92 3.87
C TRP A 343 19.04 -1.96 4.90
N SER A 344 17.76 -2.01 5.21
CA SER A 344 17.18 -2.88 6.22
C SER A 344 15.83 -3.46 5.74
N ALA A 345 15.29 -4.38 6.53
CA ALA A 345 13.95 -4.93 6.33
C ALA A 345 12.87 -3.87 6.51
N LEU A 346 13.00 -2.98 7.48
CA LEU A 346 12.04 -1.90 7.73
C LEU A 346 12.35 -0.68 6.85
N THR A 347 11.33 0.10 6.54
CA THR A 347 11.49 1.38 5.84
C THR A 347 11.79 2.52 6.82
N PRO A 348 12.52 3.58 6.41
CA PRO A 348 12.66 4.80 7.20
C PRO A 348 11.29 5.37 7.59
N GLY A 349 11.14 5.87 8.82
CA GLY A 349 9.88 6.41 9.35
C GLY A 349 9.06 5.41 10.17
N ILE A 350 9.46 4.13 10.24
CA ILE A 350 8.91 3.17 11.19
C ILE A 350 9.70 3.21 12.50
N LEU A 351 8.99 3.12 13.62
CA LEU A 351 9.61 2.93 14.93
C LEU A 351 10.60 1.77 14.89
N GLY A 352 11.84 2.00 15.31
CA GLY A 352 12.86 0.94 15.34
C GLY A 352 13.60 0.70 14.03
N TYR A 353 13.40 1.51 12.97
CA TYR A 353 14.31 1.49 11.82
C TYR A 353 15.76 1.70 12.30
N ASP A 354 16.65 0.80 11.89
CA ASP A 354 18.06 0.85 12.28
C ASP A 354 18.92 1.48 11.17
N SER A 355 19.17 2.78 11.28
CA SER A 355 20.04 3.50 10.34
C SER A 355 21.51 3.10 10.42
N SER A 356 21.96 2.38 11.46
CA SER A 356 23.33 1.88 11.55
C SER A 356 23.66 0.81 10.51
N LEU A 357 22.62 0.23 9.89
CA LEU A 357 22.75 -0.73 8.79
C LEU A 357 23.03 -0.06 7.43
N GLU A 358 22.90 1.25 7.34
CA GLU A 358 23.21 1.98 6.13
C GLU A 358 24.69 1.83 5.76
N ASN A 359 24.95 1.42 4.52
CA ASN A 359 26.30 1.13 4.01
C ASN A 359 27.08 0.01 4.74
N LYS A 360 26.43 -0.80 5.60
CA LYS A 360 27.06 -1.93 6.32
C LYS A 360 27.52 -3.02 5.35
N VAL A 361 26.71 -3.36 4.37
CA VAL A 361 27.05 -4.36 3.35
C VAL A 361 27.36 -3.66 2.04
N LYS A 362 28.55 -3.94 1.49
CA LYS A 362 29.00 -3.45 0.19
C LYS A 362 29.34 -4.63 -0.72
N PRO A 363 29.16 -4.51 -2.03
CA PRO A 363 29.56 -5.54 -2.97
C PRO A 363 31.05 -5.89 -2.84
N ASP A 364 31.36 -7.18 -2.76
CA ASP A 364 32.71 -7.74 -2.72
C ASP A 364 32.72 -9.11 -3.40
N ILE A 365 32.98 -9.12 -4.70
CA ILE A 365 33.03 -10.34 -5.51
C ILE A 365 34.15 -11.28 -5.07
N ALA A 366 35.30 -10.74 -4.63
CA ALA A 366 36.42 -11.55 -4.18
C ALA A 366 36.05 -12.31 -2.90
N LYS A 367 35.44 -11.62 -1.93
CA LYS A 367 34.97 -12.25 -0.69
C LYS A 367 33.83 -13.23 -0.95
N ALA A 368 32.90 -12.91 -1.85
CA ALA A 368 31.81 -13.84 -2.24
C ALA A 368 32.37 -15.15 -2.83
N ASN A 369 33.35 -15.06 -3.71
CA ASN A 369 34.04 -16.23 -4.26
C ASN A 369 34.75 -17.04 -3.17
N GLN A 370 35.49 -16.36 -2.26
CA GLN A 370 36.15 -17.02 -1.13
C GLN A 370 35.16 -17.82 -0.27
N LEU A 371 33.99 -17.27 0.05
CA LEU A 371 32.98 -17.96 0.86
C LEU A 371 32.45 -19.22 0.20
N LEU A 372 32.25 -19.20 -1.13
CA LEU A 372 31.84 -20.36 -1.89
C LEU A 372 32.95 -21.41 -1.99
N ASP A 373 34.22 -20.98 -2.13
CA ASP A 373 35.37 -21.88 -2.11
C ASP A 373 35.52 -22.59 -0.75
N GLU A 374 35.31 -21.88 0.37
CA GLU A 374 35.32 -22.43 1.73
C GLU A 374 34.22 -23.50 1.94
N LEU A 375 33.09 -23.38 1.22
CA LEU A 375 32.01 -24.36 1.22
C LEU A 375 32.27 -25.56 0.27
N GLY A 376 33.39 -25.53 -0.48
CA GLY A 376 33.78 -26.57 -1.43
C GLY A 376 33.18 -26.45 -2.82
N TRP A 377 32.50 -25.33 -3.14
CA TRP A 377 32.00 -25.05 -4.47
C TRP A 377 33.13 -24.58 -5.39
N LYS A 378 33.49 -25.33 -6.40
CA LYS A 378 34.60 -25.04 -7.34
C LYS A 378 34.08 -24.59 -8.69
N GLN A 379 34.82 -23.71 -9.35
CA GLN A 379 34.51 -23.23 -10.69
C GLN A 379 34.50 -24.39 -11.69
N GLY A 380 33.37 -24.61 -12.35
CA GLY A 380 33.23 -25.59 -13.45
C GLY A 380 33.73 -25.06 -14.79
N GLY A 381 33.81 -25.93 -15.78
CA GLY A 381 34.32 -25.60 -17.12
C GLY A 381 33.41 -24.63 -17.90
N ASP A 382 32.14 -24.54 -17.58
CA ASP A 382 31.16 -23.62 -18.15
C ASP A 382 30.99 -22.31 -17.36
N GLY A 383 31.82 -22.10 -16.35
CA GLY A 383 31.77 -20.93 -15.49
C GLY A 383 30.76 -21.03 -14.33
N ILE A 384 30.01 -22.12 -14.20
CA ILE A 384 29.12 -22.37 -13.07
C ILE A 384 29.87 -23.23 -12.03
N ARG A 385 29.71 -22.89 -10.76
CA ARG A 385 30.32 -23.66 -9.66
C ARG A 385 29.68 -25.02 -9.50
N GLU A 386 30.51 -25.99 -9.14
CA GLU A 386 30.10 -27.38 -8.93
C GLU A 386 30.67 -27.93 -7.63
N LYS A 387 29.90 -28.77 -6.96
CA LYS A 387 30.30 -29.55 -5.78
C LYS A 387 29.65 -30.91 -5.86
N ASP A 388 30.45 -31.98 -5.69
CA ASP A 388 29.99 -33.40 -5.75
C ASP A 388 29.17 -33.73 -7.01
N GLY A 389 29.56 -33.14 -8.16
CA GLY A 389 28.88 -33.33 -9.44
C GLY A 389 27.57 -32.54 -9.62
N GLN A 390 27.21 -31.71 -8.66
CA GLN A 390 26.03 -30.86 -8.73
C GLN A 390 26.42 -29.40 -9.01
N LYS A 391 25.69 -28.76 -9.91
CA LYS A 391 25.85 -27.31 -10.20
C LYS A 391 25.23 -26.45 -9.11
N LEU A 392 25.84 -25.29 -8.86
CA LEU A 392 25.30 -24.30 -7.95
C LEU A 392 24.18 -23.52 -8.63
N ILE A 393 22.95 -23.92 -8.36
CA ILE A 393 21.74 -23.34 -8.94
C ILE A 393 20.95 -22.59 -7.87
N LEU A 394 20.42 -21.40 -8.23
CA LEU A 394 19.52 -20.60 -7.42
C LEU A 394 18.20 -20.43 -8.18
N ARG A 395 17.09 -20.83 -7.58
CA ARG A 395 15.74 -20.68 -8.13
C ARG A 395 15.14 -19.36 -7.65
N TYR A 396 15.04 -18.40 -8.55
CA TYR A 396 14.48 -17.09 -8.26
C TYR A 396 13.00 -17.06 -8.67
N LEU A 397 12.11 -16.83 -7.69
CA LEU A 397 10.68 -16.74 -7.88
C LEU A 397 10.24 -15.27 -7.79
N ASP A 398 9.40 -14.82 -8.73
CA ASP A 398 8.71 -13.52 -8.62
C ASP A 398 7.35 -13.56 -9.31
N GLY A 399 6.55 -12.53 -9.03
CA GLY A 399 5.20 -12.40 -9.55
C GLY A 399 5.12 -11.76 -10.94
N SER A 400 4.04 -12.07 -11.67
CA SER A 400 3.66 -11.41 -12.91
C SER A 400 2.28 -10.75 -12.70
N PRO A 401 2.02 -9.55 -13.25
CA PRO A 401 2.87 -8.72 -14.13
C PRO A 401 4.08 -8.08 -13.42
N ASN A 402 5.01 -7.54 -14.22
CA ASN A 402 6.23 -6.87 -13.76
C ASN A 402 5.92 -5.54 -13.02
N ARG A 403 5.46 -5.64 -11.77
CA ARG A 403 5.20 -4.47 -10.91
C ARG A 403 6.52 -3.85 -10.46
N GLU A 404 6.59 -2.53 -10.47
CA GLU A 404 7.73 -1.78 -9.91
C GLU A 404 9.08 -2.31 -10.44
N LYS A 405 9.11 -2.82 -11.68
CA LYS A 405 10.30 -3.39 -12.34
C LYS A 405 10.96 -4.56 -11.59
N ARG A 406 10.20 -5.33 -10.81
CA ARG A 406 10.75 -6.45 -10.00
C ARG A 406 11.36 -7.54 -10.87
N ASN A 407 10.75 -7.84 -12.03
CA ASN A 407 11.31 -8.83 -12.95
C ASN A 407 12.60 -8.33 -13.61
N ASP A 408 12.78 -7.00 -13.77
CA ASP A 408 14.03 -6.43 -14.25
C ASP A 408 15.13 -6.56 -13.18
N ILE A 409 14.79 -6.40 -11.89
CA ILE A 409 15.71 -6.70 -10.78
C ILE A 409 16.19 -8.14 -10.87
N ALA A 410 15.27 -9.10 -11.06
CA ALA A 410 15.61 -10.51 -11.15
C ALA A 410 16.62 -10.80 -12.29
N ALA A 411 16.46 -10.14 -13.46
CA ALA A 411 17.39 -10.26 -14.57
C ALA A 411 18.79 -9.69 -14.26
N ILE A 412 18.86 -8.53 -13.55
CA ILE A 412 20.14 -7.95 -13.13
C ILE A 412 20.82 -8.84 -12.08
N VAL A 413 20.09 -9.32 -11.08
CA VAL A 413 20.59 -10.25 -10.05
C VAL A 413 21.13 -11.54 -10.71
N GLN A 414 20.45 -12.07 -11.72
CA GLN A 414 20.93 -13.22 -12.49
C GLN A 414 22.30 -12.98 -13.13
N GLN A 415 22.50 -11.79 -13.73
CA GLN A 415 23.77 -11.43 -14.32
C GLN A 415 24.89 -11.23 -13.28
N GLN A 416 24.56 -10.59 -12.16
CA GLN A 416 25.54 -10.33 -11.11
C GLN A 416 25.98 -11.64 -10.42
N LEU A 417 25.05 -12.53 -10.10
CA LEU A 417 25.38 -13.82 -9.47
C LEU A 417 26.15 -14.77 -10.39
N LYS A 418 26.03 -14.62 -11.70
CA LYS A 418 26.88 -15.35 -12.66
C LYS A 418 28.37 -15.06 -12.47
N GLN A 419 28.74 -13.88 -11.99
CA GLN A 419 30.15 -13.49 -11.76
C GLN A 419 30.81 -14.34 -10.66
N ILE A 420 30.03 -14.89 -9.77
CA ILE A 420 30.50 -15.81 -8.71
C ILE A 420 30.17 -17.28 -9.02
N GLY A 421 29.79 -17.60 -10.26
CA GLY A 421 29.54 -18.96 -10.71
C GLY A 421 28.19 -19.55 -10.25
N VAL A 422 27.21 -18.73 -9.88
CA VAL A 422 25.84 -19.16 -9.57
C VAL A 422 24.97 -19.09 -10.82
N GLN A 423 24.36 -20.21 -11.18
CA GLN A 423 23.31 -20.25 -12.21
C GLN A 423 21.97 -19.86 -11.58
N VAL A 424 21.35 -18.79 -12.05
CA VAL A 424 20.01 -18.38 -11.57
C VAL A 424 18.95 -18.80 -12.57
N ASN A 425 17.97 -19.58 -12.09
CA ASN A 425 16.79 -19.96 -12.85
C ASN A 425 15.61 -19.07 -12.43
N LEU A 426 15.11 -18.25 -13.36
CA LEU A 426 14.01 -17.34 -13.13
C LEU A 426 12.67 -18.06 -13.34
N ASN A 427 11.79 -17.99 -12.34
CA ASN A 427 10.38 -18.40 -12.42
C ASN A 427 9.50 -17.18 -12.18
N ILE A 428 9.01 -16.57 -13.27
CA ILE A 428 8.11 -15.42 -13.23
C ILE A 428 6.69 -15.91 -13.53
N THR A 429 5.83 -15.91 -12.52
CA THR A 429 4.51 -16.56 -12.62
C THR A 429 3.39 -15.71 -12.03
N LYS A 430 2.15 -15.94 -12.49
CA LYS A 430 0.94 -15.38 -11.86
C LYS A 430 0.58 -16.07 -10.54
N ASP A 431 0.93 -17.33 -10.42
CA ASP A 431 0.74 -18.12 -9.20
C ASP A 431 2.08 -18.33 -8.49
N THR A 432 2.39 -17.47 -7.56
CA THR A 432 3.56 -17.62 -6.69
C THR A 432 3.29 -18.54 -5.50
N ASN A 433 2.02 -18.78 -5.14
CA ASN A 433 1.65 -19.53 -3.94
C ASN A 433 2.02 -21.01 -4.07
N THR A 434 1.78 -21.63 -5.23
CA THR A 434 2.11 -23.03 -5.47
C THR A 434 3.61 -23.31 -5.32
N PRO A 435 4.54 -22.58 -5.99
CA PRO A 435 5.98 -22.78 -5.77
C PRO A 435 6.42 -22.53 -4.33
N ILE A 436 5.84 -21.53 -3.65
CA ILE A 436 6.17 -21.24 -2.24
C ILE A 436 5.74 -22.41 -1.35
N THR A 437 4.51 -22.91 -1.53
CA THR A 437 3.98 -24.04 -0.76
C THR A 437 4.84 -25.29 -0.93
N ASN A 438 5.30 -25.55 -2.15
CA ASN A 438 6.12 -26.72 -2.49
C ASN A 438 7.62 -26.53 -2.12
N GLY A 439 8.06 -25.33 -1.72
CA GLY A 439 9.48 -25.04 -1.48
C GLY A 439 10.33 -24.98 -2.76
N GLU A 440 9.70 -24.74 -3.92
CA GLU A 440 10.33 -24.72 -5.24
C GLU A 440 10.98 -23.38 -5.58
N TYR A 441 11.53 -22.70 -4.58
CA TYR A 441 12.24 -21.43 -4.71
C TYR A 441 13.38 -21.34 -3.71
N ASP A 442 14.40 -20.56 -4.04
CA ASP A 442 15.52 -20.25 -3.16
C ASP A 442 15.55 -18.75 -2.81
N ILE A 443 15.04 -17.91 -3.71
CA ILE A 443 14.80 -16.47 -3.46
C ILE A 443 13.38 -16.11 -3.91
N PHE A 444 12.70 -15.29 -3.09
CA PHE A 444 11.40 -14.69 -3.40
C PHE A 444 11.41 -13.19 -3.07
N GLY A 445 10.97 -12.34 -4.00
CA GLY A 445 10.88 -10.89 -3.81
C GLY A 445 9.54 -10.45 -3.25
N ASN A 446 9.52 -9.71 -2.12
CA ASN A 446 8.29 -9.16 -1.55
C ASN A 446 8.51 -7.89 -0.71
N SER A 447 7.41 -7.16 -0.47
CA SER A 447 7.29 -6.08 0.50
C SER A 447 5.90 -6.09 1.12
N GLN A 448 5.77 -5.63 2.37
CA GLN A 448 4.50 -5.53 3.09
C GLN A 448 4.32 -4.12 3.67
N VAL A 449 3.07 -3.68 3.78
CA VAL A 449 2.70 -2.36 4.31
C VAL A 449 2.09 -2.53 5.69
N LYS A 450 2.73 -1.94 6.71
CA LYS A 450 2.24 -1.89 8.08
C LYS A 450 3.00 -0.80 8.85
N ALA A 451 2.30 -0.02 9.65
CA ALA A 451 2.88 1.11 10.37
C ALA A 451 3.53 0.74 11.71
N ASP A 452 3.80 -0.53 11.96
CA ASP A 452 4.42 -1.02 13.20
C ASP A 452 5.54 -2.02 12.88
N PRO A 453 6.70 -1.96 13.60
CA PRO A 453 7.84 -2.84 13.37
C PRO A 453 7.53 -4.32 13.60
N ASP A 454 6.48 -4.66 14.33
CA ASP A 454 6.03 -6.05 14.52
C ASP A 454 5.59 -6.75 13.22
N ILE A 455 5.60 -6.03 12.09
CA ILE A 455 5.50 -6.66 10.76
C ILE A 455 6.58 -7.73 10.57
N LEU A 456 7.75 -7.58 11.21
CA LEU A 456 8.84 -8.55 11.15
C LEU A 456 8.48 -9.90 11.78
N ARG A 457 7.51 -9.95 12.71
CA ARG A 457 6.96 -11.18 13.26
C ARG A 457 6.41 -12.10 12.18
N ASN A 458 5.64 -11.56 11.24
CA ASN A 458 5.07 -12.34 10.15
C ASN A 458 6.12 -12.88 9.18
N LEU A 459 7.29 -12.22 9.10
CA LEU A 459 8.37 -12.55 8.17
C LEU A 459 9.40 -13.53 8.74
N LEU A 460 9.51 -13.63 10.08
CA LEU A 460 10.62 -14.34 10.70
C LEU A 460 10.19 -15.41 11.70
N ARG A 461 9.04 -15.24 12.39
CA ARG A 461 8.67 -16.17 13.45
C ARG A 461 8.46 -17.57 12.91
N SER A 462 8.96 -18.57 13.62
CA SER A 462 9.00 -19.99 13.20
C SER A 462 7.62 -20.59 12.90
N ASP A 463 6.55 -20.10 13.55
CA ASP A 463 5.17 -20.55 13.30
C ASP A 463 4.49 -19.82 12.14
N LYS A 464 5.11 -18.76 11.57
CA LYS A 464 4.56 -17.92 10.49
C LYS A 464 5.02 -18.35 9.10
N VAL A 465 5.43 -19.59 8.92
CA VAL A 465 5.74 -20.13 7.59
C VAL A 465 4.51 -20.15 6.69
N PHE A 466 4.73 -20.03 5.38
CA PHE A 466 3.64 -19.89 4.40
C PHE A 466 2.63 -21.03 4.45
N THR A 467 3.07 -22.27 4.65
CA THR A 467 2.21 -23.46 4.76
C THR A 467 1.29 -23.46 5.99
N LYS A 468 1.53 -22.55 6.94
CA LYS A 468 0.67 -22.31 8.12
C LYS A 468 -0.10 -20.98 8.04
N GLY A 469 -0.17 -20.38 6.85
CA GLY A 469 -0.88 -19.11 6.62
C GLY A 469 -0.09 -17.85 7.00
N GLY A 470 1.21 -17.96 7.26
CA GLY A 470 2.11 -16.82 7.51
C GLY A 470 2.85 -16.35 6.27
N THR A 471 3.85 -15.49 6.46
CA THR A 471 4.67 -14.90 5.39
C THR A 471 6.16 -14.99 5.68
N ASN A 472 6.58 -15.95 6.51
CA ASN A 472 7.99 -16.29 6.70
C ASN A 472 8.50 -17.06 5.46
N TRP A 473 8.74 -16.34 4.37
CA TRP A 473 9.22 -16.90 3.10
C TRP A 473 10.67 -17.39 3.18
N SER A 474 11.44 -16.88 4.14
CA SER A 474 12.81 -17.37 4.37
C SER A 474 12.83 -18.69 5.13
N ASN A 475 11.70 -19.16 5.63
CA ASN A 475 11.58 -20.38 6.44
C ASN A 475 12.56 -20.41 7.63
N VAL A 476 12.85 -19.24 8.23
CA VAL A 476 13.65 -19.14 9.45
C VAL A 476 12.95 -19.90 10.57
N ALA A 477 13.72 -20.67 11.32
CA ALA A 477 13.26 -21.39 12.50
C ALA A 477 14.36 -21.31 13.56
N ASP A 478 14.43 -20.19 14.26
CA ASP A 478 15.46 -19.88 15.26
C ASP A 478 14.77 -19.37 16.54
N PRO A 479 14.89 -20.09 17.67
CA PRO A 479 14.28 -19.69 18.94
C PRO A 479 14.75 -18.32 19.44
N GLU A 480 15.99 -17.91 19.14
CA GLU A 480 16.51 -16.59 19.55
C GLU A 480 15.71 -15.47 18.90
N ILE A 481 15.42 -15.60 17.61
CA ILE A 481 14.64 -14.58 16.90
C ILE A 481 13.15 -14.62 17.28
N ASP A 482 12.61 -15.81 17.59
CA ASP A 482 11.24 -15.94 18.09
C ASP A 482 11.08 -15.20 19.43
N GLU A 483 12.06 -15.33 20.34
CA GLU A 483 12.06 -14.63 21.63
C GLU A 483 12.18 -13.11 21.47
N LEU A 484 13.06 -12.62 20.61
CA LEU A 484 13.19 -11.18 20.33
C LEU A 484 11.88 -10.60 19.75
N LEU A 485 11.20 -11.33 18.87
CA LEU A 485 9.91 -10.93 18.31
C LEU A 485 8.81 -10.87 19.39
N ASP A 486 8.80 -11.83 20.33
CA ASP A 486 7.84 -11.84 21.44
C ASP A 486 8.13 -10.70 22.44
N GLN A 487 9.40 -10.43 22.74
CA GLN A 487 9.80 -9.25 23.52
C GLN A 487 9.40 -7.94 22.84
N GLY A 488 9.67 -7.78 21.54
CA GLY A 488 9.33 -6.57 20.78
C GLY A 488 7.82 -6.30 20.69
N ALA A 489 6.99 -7.35 20.69
CA ALA A 489 5.54 -7.20 20.68
C ALA A 489 4.97 -6.81 22.06
N SER A 490 5.63 -7.18 23.15
CA SER A 490 5.16 -6.93 24.52
C SER A 490 5.84 -5.74 25.20
N GLU A 491 6.99 -5.24 24.70
CA GLU A 491 7.73 -4.14 25.30
C GLU A 491 6.99 -2.80 25.16
N SER A 492 6.67 -2.18 26.28
CA SER A 492 5.93 -0.92 26.35
C SER A 492 6.82 0.33 26.33
N ASP A 493 8.10 0.19 26.69
CA ASP A 493 9.06 1.29 26.59
C ASP A 493 9.47 1.48 25.12
N PRO A 494 9.17 2.63 24.49
CA PRO A 494 9.46 2.83 23.08
C PRO A 494 10.96 2.75 22.74
N GLN A 495 11.84 3.13 23.65
CA GLN A 495 13.28 3.10 23.40
C GLN A 495 13.81 1.66 23.43
N LYS A 496 13.43 0.87 24.44
CA LYS A 496 13.76 -0.55 24.50
C LYS A 496 13.18 -1.31 23.31
N ARG A 497 11.95 -0.98 22.94
CA ARG A 497 11.31 -1.58 21.77
C ARG A 497 12.06 -1.29 20.47
N LYS A 498 12.57 -0.05 20.27
CA LYS A 498 13.49 0.29 19.17
C LYS A 498 14.73 -0.57 19.15
N GLU A 499 15.36 -0.75 20.31
CA GLU A 499 16.59 -1.55 20.46
C GLU A 499 16.36 -3.02 20.10
N ILE A 500 15.23 -3.60 20.51
CA ILE A 500 14.85 -4.98 20.15
C ILE A 500 14.69 -5.11 18.63
N TYR A 501 13.93 -4.20 17.99
CA TYR A 501 13.76 -4.27 16.54
C TYR A 501 15.02 -3.94 15.75
N ALA A 502 15.94 -3.16 16.28
CA ALA A 502 17.27 -2.98 15.69
C ALA A 502 18.06 -4.30 15.71
N GLN A 503 18.06 -5.04 16.84
CA GLN A 503 18.71 -6.37 16.92
C GLN A 503 18.11 -7.36 15.91
N ILE A 504 16.77 -7.37 15.74
CA ILE A 504 16.11 -8.23 14.75
C ILE A 504 16.58 -7.88 13.33
N GLN A 505 16.65 -6.60 12.98
CA GLN A 505 17.14 -6.16 11.67
C GLN A 505 18.60 -6.51 11.43
N GLN A 506 19.45 -6.36 12.46
CA GLN A 506 20.86 -6.76 12.39
C GLN A 506 21.00 -8.27 12.17
N TYR A 507 20.22 -9.08 12.90
CA TYR A 507 20.14 -10.53 12.69
C TYR A 507 19.84 -10.87 11.23
N MET A 508 18.83 -10.20 10.63
CA MET A 508 18.44 -10.45 9.22
C MET A 508 19.58 -10.17 8.24
N ILE A 509 20.30 -9.06 8.44
CA ILE A 509 21.39 -8.63 7.56
C ILE A 509 22.65 -9.47 7.78
N ASP A 510 23.06 -9.71 9.04
CA ASP A 510 24.29 -10.43 9.35
C ASP A 510 24.25 -11.91 8.95
N ARG A 511 23.05 -12.52 9.01
CA ARG A 511 22.80 -13.89 8.56
C ARG A 511 22.37 -13.98 7.09
N ALA A 512 22.36 -12.85 6.39
CA ALA A 512 21.93 -12.75 4.99
C ALA A 512 20.59 -13.47 4.73
N ILE A 513 19.60 -13.24 5.62
CA ILE A 513 18.23 -13.77 5.47
C ILE A 513 17.51 -13.05 4.34
N ILE A 514 17.80 -11.76 4.19
CA ILE A 514 17.22 -10.90 3.15
C ILE A 514 18.32 -10.13 2.42
N LEU A 515 17.98 -9.70 1.22
CA LEU A 515 18.69 -8.68 0.46
C LEU A 515 17.75 -7.49 0.26
N PRO A 516 17.84 -6.42 1.08
CA PRO A 516 17.00 -5.24 0.89
C PRO A 516 17.37 -4.53 -0.41
N ILE A 517 16.37 -4.15 -1.22
CA ILE A 517 16.60 -3.55 -2.55
C ILE A 517 16.19 -2.08 -2.55
N TYR A 518 14.90 -1.76 -2.38
CA TYR A 518 14.42 -0.38 -2.43
C TYR A 518 13.32 -0.11 -1.40
N VAL A 519 13.25 1.15 -0.99
CA VAL A 519 12.12 1.70 -0.25
C VAL A 519 11.07 2.11 -1.26
N PHE A 520 9.84 1.56 -1.12
CA PHE A 520 8.77 1.84 -2.07
C PHE A 520 8.15 3.23 -1.80
N PRO A 521 8.26 4.20 -2.73
CA PRO A 521 7.51 5.43 -2.63
C PRO A 521 6.12 5.23 -3.25
N TYR A 522 5.07 5.57 -2.51
CA TYR A 522 3.77 5.75 -3.12
C TYR A 522 3.76 7.07 -3.88
N THR A 523 3.58 7.00 -5.19
CA THR A 523 3.72 8.16 -6.08
C THR A 523 2.38 8.48 -6.72
N VAL A 524 1.99 9.74 -6.64
CA VAL A 524 0.71 10.25 -7.17
C VAL A 524 0.99 11.41 -8.12
N ALA A 525 0.51 11.32 -9.36
CA ALA A 525 0.44 12.46 -10.26
C ALA A 525 -0.95 13.09 -10.15
N HIS A 526 -1.01 14.41 -10.05
CA HIS A 526 -2.28 15.10 -9.97
C HIS A 526 -2.27 16.45 -10.68
N SER A 527 -3.45 16.88 -11.13
CA SER A 527 -3.65 18.24 -11.61
C SER A 527 -3.27 19.25 -10.52
N LYS A 528 -2.56 20.32 -10.84
CA LYS A 528 -2.28 21.45 -9.91
C LYS A 528 -3.54 22.20 -9.45
N LYS A 529 -4.71 21.83 -9.98
CA LYS A 529 -6.00 22.29 -9.44
C LYS A 529 -6.39 21.56 -8.14
N VAL A 530 -5.82 20.38 -7.88
CA VAL A 530 -6.04 19.60 -6.64
C VAL A 530 -5.12 20.17 -5.57
N GLU A 531 -5.68 20.67 -4.50
CA GLU A 531 -4.99 21.24 -3.35
C GLU A 531 -5.36 20.48 -2.08
N GLY A 532 -4.51 20.53 -1.05
CA GLY A 532 -4.79 19.90 0.24
C GLY A 532 -4.58 18.39 0.29
N LEU A 533 -3.94 17.80 -0.72
CA LEU A 533 -3.58 16.38 -0.70
C LEU A 533 -2.52 16.13 0.38
N LYS A 534 -2.84 15.25 1.32
CA LYS A 534 -1.95 14.80 2.40
C LYS A 534 -1.81 13.28 2.34
N PHE A 535 -0.85 12.74 3.07
CA PHE A 535 -0.63 11.30 3.14
C PHE A 535 -0.70 10.83 4.60
N ASP A 536 -1.30 9.66 4.80
CA ASP A 536 -1.27 8.98 6.09
C ASP A 536 0.11 8.36 6.37
N LEU A 537 0.26 7.74 7.54
CA LEU A 537 1.53 7.12 7.93
C LEU A 537 1.91 5.93 7.04
N LEU A 538 0.96 5.29 6.37
CA LEU A 538 1.21 4.22 5.40
C LEU A 538 1.64 4.75 4.03
N GLY A 539 1.66 6.07 3.86
CA GLY A 539 2.01 6.74 2.62
C GLY A 539 0.84 6.89 1.65
N TYR A 540 -0.41 6.61 2.08
CA TYR A 540 -1.58 6.71 1.20
C TYR A 540 -2.28 8.06 1.32
N PRO A 541 -2.89 8.55 0.20
CA PRO A 541 -3.51 9.86 0.19
C PRO A 541 -4.75 9.94 1.08
N LEU A 542 -4.85 11.05 1.82
CA LEU A 542 -6.01 11.45 2.59
C LEU A 542 -6.78 12.50 1.79
N LEU A 543 -8.03 12.22 1.46
CA LEU A 543 -8.83 13.05 0.54
C LEU A 543 -9.80 14.00 1.27
N TYR A 544 -9.88 13.95 2.59
CA TYR A 544 -10.83 14.74 3.39
C TYR A 544 -10.60 16.26 3.29
N ASP A 545 -9.33 16.69 3.26
CA ASP A 545 -8.96 18.11 3.15
C ASP A 545 -8.83 18.60 1.71
N VAL A 546 -9.03 17.72 0.72
CA VAL A 546 -8.82 18.05 -0.69
C VAL A 546 -9.86 19.06 -1.19
N THR A 547 -9.36 20.04 -1.94
CA THR A 547 -10.17 21.02 -2.68
C THR A 547 -9.77 21.03 -4.14
N ILE A 548 -10.67 21.51 -5.00
CA ILE A 548 -10.42 21.66 -6.44
C ILE A 548 -10.55 23.14 -6.81
N ARG A 549 -9.41 23.73 -7.23
CA ARG A 549 -9.40 25.10 -7.74
C ARG A 549 -10.04 25.16 -9.14
N LYS A 550 -10.97 26.08 -9.33
CA LYS A 550 -11.67 26.32 -10.62
C LYS A 550 -10.79 26.97 -11.69
#